data_301a69406e0f6ddc749c673c5df07a36
#
_entry.id   301a69406e0f6ddc749c673c5df07a36
#
_cell.length_a   1.000
_cell.length_b   1.000
_cell.length_c   1.000
_cell.angle_alpha   90.00
_cell.angle_beta   90.00
_cell.angle_gamma   90.00
#
_symmetry.space_group_name_H-M   'P 1'
#
loop_
_entity.id
_entity.type
_entity.pdbx_description
1 polymer ?
#
loop_
_entity_poly.entity_id
_entity_poly.type
_entity_poly.pdbx_seq_one_letter_code
_entity_poly.pdbx_strand_id
1 'polypeptide(L)'
;MSLGRISVRAANHSHPSAVVVSLGLSPEQQDLSDAVGQFAGRHASIAATRDRFDDLAAGLRPGWWDALVGNGFHAVHLPESLGGQGGRLIDAACVLEAAGKALLPGPLLPTVAAGAVALLADLTPAAETLLRDLAAGVIAAVVLPDDGGFRARADGGGWRITGVSEVTAGVCAARTVLVAARAEDGGVVWAAVDGENPTATAEPVNGTDLVADAGILRLDDYRAAGSEVLTGIDPERARCVTLSLLASAMAGIVQWCVEAVTAHLRIREQFGKVIGTFQALQHNAAMLLVSSELATAAAWDAVRAADEPLDQHRMAAAGAAVIAISPVPDLVLDALTMFGAIGFTWEHDLHLYWRRAISLAASIGPANRWARRLGQLTCTQQRDMSVDLGDAESDFRSWVAETLDAAMQLRNDKSAPHGDYPDQASGPQRTLMADAGLMAPHWP
;
A
#
# COMPACT_ATOMS: atom_id res chain seq x y z
N MET A 1 -19.67 -4.56 -6.05
CA MET A 1 -19.98 -4.07 -7.40
C MET A 1 -18.65 -3.87 -8.09
N SER A 2 -18.36 -4.71 -9.07
CA SER A 2 -17.16 -4.59 -9.90
C SER A 2 -17.19 -3.23 -10.57
N LEU A 3 -16.14 -2.42 -10.45
CA LEU A 3 -15.93 -1.24 -11.29
C LEU A 3 -15.90 -1.73 -12.73
N GLY A 4 -17.04 -1.51 -13.41
CA GLY A 4 -17.23 -1.94 -14.78
C GLY A 4 -16.20 -1.30 -15.69
N ARG A 5 -15.67 -2.08 -16.60
CA ARG A 5 -14.87 -1.65 -17.74
C ARG A 5 -15.50 -0.40 -18.35
N ILE A 6 -14.77 0.70 -18.38
CA ILE A 6 -15.12 1.84 -19.22
C ILE A 6 -14.96 1.38 -20.66
N SER A 7 -16.04 0.84 -21.23
CA SER A 7 -16.11 0.54 -22.65
C SER A 7 -16.64 1.79 -23.35
N VAL A 8 -15.77 2.57 -23.94
CA VAL A 8 -16.18 3.61 -24.88
C VAL A 8 -16.77 2.91 -26.10
N ARG A 9 -18.10 2.87 -26.20
CA ARG A 9 -18.78 2.50 -27.42
C ARG A 9 -18.63 3.65 -28.43
N ALA A 10 -17.58 3.58 -29.25
CA ALA A 10 -17.50 4.36 -30.46
C ALA A 10 -18.54 3.80 -31.46
N ALA A 11 -19.40 4.68 -31.99
CA ALA A 11 -20.24 4.37 -33.13
C ALA A 11 -19.35 3.99 -34.32
N ASN A 12 -19.62 2.83 -34.89
CA ASN A 12 -19.16 2.25 -36.16
C ASN A 12 -18.11 3.06 -36.96
N HIS A 13 -16.87 3.06 -36.55
CA HIS A 13 -15.73 3.17 -37.44
C HIS A 13 -14.78 2.02 -37.01
N SER A 14 -14.42 1.19 -37.99
CA SER A 14 -13.47 0.08 -37.86
C SER A 14 -12.12 0.60 -37.38
N HIS A 15 -11.95 0.66 -36.06
CA HIS A 15 -10.64 0.95 -35.48
C HIS A 15 -9.90 -0.36 -35.17
N PRO A 16 -8.57 -0.39 -35.38
CA PRO A 16 -7.74 -1.50 -34.93
C PRO A 16 -7.90 -1.68 -33.43
N SER A 17 -7.80 -2.91 -32.98
CA SER A 17 -7.95 -3.31 -31.57
C SER A 17 -7.15 -2.38 -30.66
N ALA A 18 -7.82 -1.41 -30.04
CA ALA A 18 -7.19 -0.52 -29.09
C ALA A 18 -6.71 -1.38 -27.91
N VAL A 19 -5.43 -1.33 -27.61
CA VAL A 19 -4.90 -1.80 -26.32
C VAL A 19 -5.57 -0.93 -25.27
N VAL A 20 -6.49 -1.55 -24.50
CA VAL A 20 -7.13 -0.84 -23.39
C VAL A 20 -6.09 -0.71 -22.30
N VAL A 21 -5.44 0.44 -22.21
CA VAL A 21 -4.59 0.79 -21.06
C VAL A 21 -5.53 0.98 -19.88
N SER A 22 -5.58 -0.02 -19.01
CA SER A 22 -6.35 0.07 -17.77
C SER A 22 -5.53 0.79 -16.72
N LEU A 23 -6.08 1.86 -16.13
CA LEU A 23 -5.52 2.48 -14.92
C LEU A 23 -5.74 1.62 -13.68
N GLY A 24 -6.59 0.61 -13.77
CA GLY A 24 -6.83 -0.39 -12.73
C GLY A 24 -5.81 -1.52 -12.72
N LEU A 25 -6.09 -2.55 -11.92
CA LEU A 25 -5.32 -3.80 -11.90
C LEU A 25 -5.38 -4.48 -13.26
N SER A 26 -4.24 -5.04 -13.69
CA SER A 26 -4.23 -5.97 -14.81
C SER A 26 -4.97 -7.27 -14.43
N PRO A 27 -5.39 -8.09 -15.42
CA PRO A 27 -5.98 -9.40 -15.12
C PRO A 27 -5.06 -10.27 -14.24
N GLU A 28 -3.75 -10.25 -14.50
CA GLU A 28 -2.76 -11.02 -13.74
C GLU A 28 -2.64 -10.52 -12.29
N GLN A 29 -2.72 -9.20 -12.08
CA GLN A 29 -2.72 -8.60 -10.74
C GLN A 29 -4.02 -8.91 -9.99
N GLN A 30 -5.16 -8.96 -10.68
CA GLN A 30 -6.42 -9.39 -10.08
C GLN A 30 -6.35 -10.86 -9.67
N ASP A 31 -5.86 -11.74 -10.55
CA ASP A 31 -5.66 -13.15 -10.25
C ASP A 31 -4.72 -13.36 -9.05
N LEU A 32 -3.65 -12.56 -8.96
CA LEU A 32 -2.71 -12.58 -7.84
C LEU A 32 -3.40 -12.17 -6.52
N SER A 33 -4.19 -11.10 -6.53
CA SER A 33 -4.97 -10.66 -5.37
C SER A 33 -5.96 -11.72 -4.91
N ASP A 34 -6.69 -12.33 -5.86
CA ASP A 34 -7.65 -13.39 -5.58
C ASP A 34 -6.95 -14.64 -5.00
N ALA A 35 -5.76 -14.99 -5.51
CA ALA A 35 -4.96 -16.11 -5.01
C ALA A 35 -4.52 -15.89 -3.55
N VAL A 36 -4.10 -14.67 -3.20
CA VAL A 36 -3.75 -14.31 -1.80
C VAL A 36 -4.97 -14.40 -0.89
N GLY A 37 -6.13 -13.89 -1.32
CA GLY A 37 -7.38 -14.00 -0.56
C GLY A 37 -7.81 -15.45 -0.33
N GLN A 38 -7.72 -16.30 -1.36
CA GLN A 38 -8.01 -17.73 -1.26
C GLN A 38 -7.01 -18.45 -0.34
N PHE A 39 -5.74 -18.09 -0.41
CA PHE A 39 -4.70 -18.62 0.49
C PHE A 39 -5.02 -18.28 1.94
N ALA A 40 -5.30 -17.02 2.24
CA ALA A 40 -5.65 -16.55 3.58
C ALA A 40 -6.87 -17.32 4.14
N GLY A 41 -7.92 -17.46 3.33
CA GLY A 41 -9.12 -18.19 3.73
C GLY A 41 -8.87 -19.67 4.07
N ARG A 42 -7.95 -20.32 3.34
CA ARG A 42 -7.64 -21.74 3.54
C ARG A 42 -6.64 -22.02 4.66
N HIS A 43 -5.62 -21.18 4.84
CA HIS A 43 -4.46 -21.47 5.68
C HIS A 43 -4.34 -20.58 6.91
N ALA A 44 -4.91 -19.39 6.88
CA ALA A 44 -4.69 -18.34 7.87
C ALA A 44 -5.95 -17.52 8.14
N SER A 45 -7.15 -18.14 8.13
CA SER A 45 -8.39 -17.44 8.46
C SER A 45 -8.32 -16.86 9.88
N ILE A 46 -8.99 -15.73 10.11
CA ILE A 46 -9.04 -15.08 11.42
C ILE A 46 -9.52 -16.05 12.51
N ALA A 47 -10.53 -16.86 12.20
CA ALA A 47 -11.04 -17.85 13.13
C ALA A 47 -9.97 -18.88 13.55
N ALA A 48 -9.18 -19.37 12.60
CA ALA A 48 -8.10 -20.34 12.88
C ALA A 48 -6.89 -19.71 13.60
N THR A 49 -6.73 -18.39 13.52
CA THR A 49 -5.58 -17.69 14.14
C THR A 49 -5.87 -17.13 15.52
N ARG A 50 -7.15 -17.07 15.95
CA ARG A 50 -7.51 -16.52 17.27
C ARG A 50 -6.83 -17.22 18.45
N ASP A 51 -6.64 -18.53 18.36
CA ASP A 51 -5.96 -19.34 19.41
C ASP A 51 -4.42 -19.21 19.34
N ARG A 52 -3.89 -18.46 18.36
CA ARG A 52 -2.45 -18.31 18.12
C ARG A 52 -1.94 -16.88 18.29
N PHE A 53 -2.75 -15.98 18.86
CA PHE A 53 -2.36 -14.57 19.02
C PHE A 53 -1.10 -14.41 19.86
N ASP A 54 -0.95 -15.16 20.95
CA ASP A 54 0.25 -15.08 21.80
C ASP A 54 1.51 -15.54 21.05
N ASP A 55 1.40 -16.61 20.24
CA ASP A 55 2.49 -17.11 19.41
C ASP A 55 2.90 -16.07 18.35
N LEU A 56 1.90 -15.45 17.69
CA LEU A 56 2.14 -14.44 16.67
C LEU A 56 2.76 -13.17 17.24
N ALA A 57 2.28 -12.72 18.40
CA ALA A 57 2.84 -11.55 19.10
C ALA A 57 4.27 -11.80 19.61
N ALA A 58 4.60 -13.04 19.95
CA ALA A 58 5.95 -13.44 20.32
C ALA A 58 6.91 -13.61 19.12
N GLY A 59 6.42 -13.46 17.89
CA GLY A 59 7.20 -13.62 16.68
C GLY A 59 7.47 -15.08 16.28
N LEU A 60 6.69 -16.03 16.79
CA LEU A 60 6.85 -17.41 16.35
C LEU A 60 6.47 -17.56 14.87
N ARG A 61 7.27 -18.34 14.15
CA ARG A 61 7.04 -18.60 12.73
C ARG A 61 5.68 -19.25 12.53
N PRO A 62 4.79 -18.65 11.70
CA PRO A 62 3.48 -19.22 11.45
C PRO A 62 3.57 -20.58 10.73
N GLY A 63 2.73 -21.54 11.13
CA GLY A 63 2.74 -22.88 10.53
C GLY A 63 2.36 -22.94 9.04
N TRP A 64 1.73 -21.88 8.52
CA TRP A 64 1.39 -21.74 7.09
C TRP A 64 2.49 -21.03 6.27
N TRP A 65 3.59 -20.57 6.90
CA TRP A 65 4.64 -19.80 6.22
C TRP A 65 5.26 -20.55 5.03
N ASP A 66 5.55 -21.85 5.17
CA ASP A 66 6.11 -22.64 4.07
C ASP A 66 5.15 -22.74 2.89
N ALA A 67 3.86 -22.86 3.15
CA ALA A 67 2.85 -22.84 2.09
C ALA A 67 2.77 -21.47 1.39
N LEU A 68 2.94 -20.35 2.12
CA LEU A 68 3.01 -19.01 1.54
C LEU A 68 4.25 -18.85 0.67
N VAL A 69 5.40 -19.34 1.13
CA VAL A 69 6.66 -19.38 0.38
C VAL A 69 6.51 -20.20 -0.90
N GLY A 70 5.87 -21.36 -0.82
CA GLY A 70 5.59 -22.22 -1.97
C GLY A 70 4.70 -21.57 -3.04
N ASN A 71 3.88 -20.57 -2.68
CA ASN A 71 3.11 -19.76 -3.61
C ASN A 71 3.87 -18.52 -4.11
N GLY A 72 5.04 -18.23 -3.59
CA GLY A 72 5.89 -17.12 -4.03
C GLY A 72 5.42 -15.72 -3.61
N PHE A 73 4.38 -15.58 -2.79
CA PHE A 73 3.78 -14.27 -2.46
C PHE A 73 4.75 -13.32 -1.75
N HIS A 74 5.63 -13.83 -0.89
CA HIS A 74 6.62 -13.03 -0.18
C HIS A 74 7.73 -12.50 -1.08
N ALA A 75 7.96 -13.12 -2.24
CA ALA A 75 9.07 -12.86 -3.15
C ALA A 75 8.59 -12.47 -4.57
N VAL A 76 7.33 -12.04 -4.70
CA VAL A 76 6.72 -11.72 -6.02
C VAL A 76 7.52 -10.64 -6.76
N HIS A 77 8.10 -9.67 -6.05
CA HIS A 77 8.86 -8.55 -6.57
C HIS A 77 10.38 -8.81 -6.71
N LEU A 78 10.85 -9.97 -6.25
CA LEU A 78 12.27 -10.31 -6.34
C LEU A 78 12.61 -10.91 -7.71
N PRO A 79 13.84 -10.69 -8.23
CA PRO A 79 14.25 -11.21 -9.54
C PRO A 79 14.22 -12.74 -9.61
N GLU A 80 13.79 -13.29 -10.75
CA GLU A 80 13.80 -14.76 -11.00
C GLU A 80 15.20 -15.35 -10.89
N SER A 81 16.24 -14.63 -11.34
CA SER A 81 17.64 -15.04 -11.25
C SER A 81 18.13 -15.25 -9.82
N LEU A 82 17.42 -14.69 -8.84
CA LEU A 82 17.70 -14.81 -7.41
C LEU A 82 16.66 -15.69 -6.68
N GLY A 83 15.74 -16.33 -7.40
CA GLY A 83 14.73 -17.22 -6.84
C GLY A 83 13.37 -16.56 -6.57
N GLY A 84 13.17 -15.30 -6.94
CA GLY A 84 11.88 -14.60 -6.87
C GLY A 84 10.97 -14.92 -8.05
N GLN A 85 9.90 -14.12 -8.22
CA GLN A 85 8.90 -14.31 -9.28
C GLN A 85 9.04 -13.30 -10.43
N GLY A 86 10.01 -12.38 -10.38
CA GLY A 86 10.30 -11.41 -11.45
C GLY A 86 9.27 -10.29 -11.60
N GLY A 87 8.32 -10.17 -10.68
CA GLY A 87 7.34 -9.10 -10.68
C GLY A 87 7.94 -7.75 -10.25
N ARG A 88 7.10 -6.74 -10.26
CA ARG A 88 7.44 -5.36 -9.88
C ARG A 88 6.94 -5.02 -8.48
N LEU A 89 7.29 -3.83 -7.98
CA LEU A 89 6.80 -3.36 -6.68
C LEU A 89 5.26 -3.28 -6.63
N ILE A 90 4.61 -2.97 -7.77
CA ILE A 90 3.14 -2.95 -7.86
C ILE A 90 2.53 -4.33 -7.59
N ASP A 91 3.17 -5.42 -8.00
CA ASP A 91 2.68 -6.78 -7.76
C ASP A 91 2.81 -7.14 -6.27
N ALA A 92 3.90 -6.71 -5.61
CA ALA A 92 4.03 -6.80 -4.15
C ALA A 92 2.97 -5.99 -3.42
N ALA A 93 2.61 -4.82 -3.93
CA ALA A 93 1.54 -3.98 -3.39
C ALA A 93 0.17 -4.68 -3.51
N CYS A 94 -0.13 -5.34 -4.64
CA CYS A 94 -1.35 -6.14 -4.81
C CYS A 94 -1.42 -7.28 -3.78
N VAL A 95 -0.30 -7.98 -3.55
CA VAL A 95 -0.22 -9.01 -2.51
C VAL A 95 -0.51 -8.43 -1.12
N LEU A 96 0.09 -7.29 -0.78
CA LEU A 96 -0.07 -6.67 0.54
C LEU A 96 -1.46 -6.06 0.74
N GLU A 97 -2.07 -5.50 -0.30
CA GLU A 97 -3.45 -5.01 -0.27
C GLU A 97 -4.42 -6.17 -0.01
N ALA A 98 -4.28 -7.27 -0.75
CA ALA A 98 -5.09 -8.47 -0.54
C ALA A 98 -4.84 -9.10 0.85
N ALA A 99 -3.59 -9.12 1.33
CA ALA A 99 -3.23 -9.59 2.67
C ALA A 99 -3.82 -8.69 3.76
N GLY A 100 -3.80 -7.37 3.57
CA GLY A 100 -4.43 -6.39 4.46
C GLY A 100 -5.95 -6.58 4.55
N LYS A 101 -6.60 -6.77 3.40
CA LYS A 101 -8.02 -7.07 3.28
C LYS A 101 -8.40 -8.38 3.99
N ALA A 102 -7.57 -9.41 3.87
CA ALA A 102 -7.78 -10.70 4.54
C ALA A 102 -7.30 -10.71 6.01
N LEU A 103 -6.72 -9.62 6.51
CA LEU A 103 -6.02 -9.55 7.79
C LEU A 103 -5.02 -10.70 7.97
N LEU A 104 -4.26 -11.02 6.92
CA LEU A 104 -3.30 -12.13 6.93
C LEU A 104 -2.30 -11.92 8.09
N PRO A 105 -2.21 -12.87 9.04
CA PRO A 105 -1.37 -12.70 10.21
C PRO A 105 0.12 -12.94 9.90
N GLY A 106 0.99 -12.50 10.82
CA GLY A 106 2.43 -12.77 10.78
C GLY A 106 3.25 -11.81 9.91
N PRO A 107 4.47 -12.22 9.52
CA PRO A 107 5.52 -11.31 9.10
C PRO A 107 5.59 -11.02 7.59
N LEU A 108 4.48 -11.17 6.83
CA LEU A 108 4.51 -10.96 5.37
C LEU A 108 4.91 -9.53 5.01
N LEU A 109 4.22 -8.53 5.58
CA LEU A 109 4.49 -7.12 5.28
C LEU A 109 5.94 -6.72 5.58
N PRO A 110 6.51 -6.98 6.79
CA PRO A 110 7.90 -6.64 7.07
C PRO A 110 8.89 -7.39 6.17
N THR A 111 8.63 -8.66 5.81
CA THR A 111 9.50 -9.43 4.92
C THR A 111 9.50 -8.88 3.49
N VAL A 112 8.34 -8.55 2.94
CA VAL A 112 8.22 -7.92 1.61
C VAL A 112 8.90 -6.55 1.61
N ALA A 113 8.72 -5.74 2.66
CA ALA A 113 9.36 -4.43 2.78
C ALA A 113 10.89 -4.56 2.86
N ALA A 114 11.41 -5.53 3.61
CA ALA A 114 12.86 -5.80 3.67
C ALA A 114 13.41 -6.21 2.30
N GLY A 115 12.71 -7.06 1.56
CA GLY A 115 13.07 -7.45 0.19
C GLY A 115 13.10 -6.26 -0.77
N ALA A 116 12.08 -5.41 -0.70
CA ALA A 116 12.00 -4.21 -1.54
C ALA A 116 13.10 -3.18 -1.21
N VAL A 117 13.47 -3.02 0.05
CA VAL A 117 14.62 -2.18 0.45
C VAL A 117 15.94 -2.81 0.02
N ALA A 118 16.10 -4.13 0.14
CA ALA A 118 17.32 -4.85 -0.29
C ALA A 118 17.55 -4.72 -1.81
N LEU A 119 16.50 -4.64 -2.63
CA LEU A 119 16.59 -4.39 -4.07
C LEU A 119 17.14 -3.02 -4.45
N LEU A 120 17.16 -2.06 -3.52
CA LEU A 120 17.77 -0.75 -3.74
C LEU A 120 19.30 -0.78 -3.63
N ALA A 121 19.88 -1.87 -3.12
CA ALA A 121 21.32 -2.01 -2.97
C ALA A 121 22.02 -2.23 -4.32
N ASP A 122 23.29 -1.82 -4.38
CA ASP A 122 24.18 -2.28 -5.43
C ASP A 122 24.24 -3.81 -5.42
N LEU A 123 24.22 -4.43 -6.59
CA LEU A 123 24.24 -5.89 -6.71
C LEU A 123 25.63 -6.45 -6.38
N THR A 124 25.93 -6.53 -5.10
CA THR A 124 27.13 -7.13 -4.54
C THR A 124 26.88 -8.58 -4.12
N PRO A 125 27.91 -9.41 -3.88
CA PRO A 125 27.70 -10.76 -3.34
C PRO A 125 26.90 -10.79 -2.03
N ALA A 126 27.02 -9.74 -1.19
CA ALA A 126 26.22 -9.57 0.03
C ALA A 126 24.74 -9.39 -0.29
N ALA A 127 24.42 -8.47 -1.20
CA ALA A 127 23.05 -8.21 -1.63
C ALA A 127 22.43 -9.44 -2.33
N GLU A 128 23.19 -10.12 -3.21
CA GLU A 128 22.71 -11.34 -3.87
C GLU A 128 22.39 -12.46 -2.86
N THR A 129 23.25 -12.67 -1.87
CA THR A 129 23.03 -13.68 -0.82
C THR A 129 21.75 -13.37 -0.06
N LEU A 130 21.62 -12.13 0.43
CA LEU A 130 20.42 -11.69 1.14
C LEU A 130 19.14 -11.88 0.30
N LEU A 131 19.15 -11.45 -0.96
CA LEU A 131 17.98 -11.57 -1.83
C LEU A 131 17.61 -13.03 -2.11
N ARG A 132 18.59 -13.94 -2.25
CA ARG A 132 18.36 -15.39 -2.37
C ARG A 132 17.75 -15.98 -1.09
N ASP A 133 18.25 -15.57 0.08
CA ASP A 133 17.71 -16.02 1.36
C ASP A 133 16.26 -15.54 1.54
N LEU A 134 15.98 -14.30 1.19
CA LEU A 134 14.61 -13.76 1.21
C LEU A 134 13.69 -14.50 0.23
N ALA A 135 14.16 -14.77 -0.99
CA ALA A 135 13.40 -15.55 -1.98
C ALA A 135 13.16 -17.01 -1.51
N ALA A 136 14.09 -17.58 -0.73
CA ALA A 136 13.93 -18.89 -0.11
C ALA A 136 12.98 -18.89 1.12
N GLY A 137 12.45 -17.73 1.50
CA GLY A 137 11.44 -17.62 2.57
C GLY A 137 12.01 -17.29 3.95
N VAL A 138 13.25 -16.79 4.02
CA VAL A 138 13.79 -16.22 5.25
C VAL A 138 12.94 -15.03 5.66
N ILE A 139 12.43 -15.05 6.88
CA ILE A 139 11.65 -13.96 7.46
C ILE A 139 12.59 -12.79 7.75
N ALA A 140 12.21 -11.58 7.34
CA ALA A 140 13.01 -10.39 7.56
C ALA A 140 12.19 -9.19 8.00
N ALA A 141 12.91 -8.21 8.57
CA ALA A 141 12.37 -6.90 8.92
C ALA A 141 13.35 -5.80 8.50
N VAL A 142 12.91 -4.54 8.52
CA VAL A 142 13.74 -3.39 8.22
C VAL A 142 13.61 -2.32 9.30
N VAL A 143 14.74 -1.77 9.74
CA VAL A 143 14.81 -0.61 10.64
C VAL A 143 15.42 0.54 9.85
N LEU A 144 14.60 1.56 9.58
CA LEU A 144 15.00 2.75 8.87
C LEU A 144 15.84 3.70 9.76
N PRO A 145 16.60 4.65 9.19
CA PRO A 145 17.54 5.48 9.97
C PRO A 145 16.90 6.34 11.07
N ASP A 146 15.62 6.70 10.91
CA ASP A 146 14.90 7.51 11.91
C ASP A 146 14.13 6.65 12.92
N ASP A 147 14.02 5.35 12.67
CA ASP A 147 13.29 4.40 13.49
C ASP A 147 14.19 3.70 14.52
N GLY A 148 15.48 4.11 14.57
CA GLY A 148 16.44 3.54 15.51
C GLY A 148 17.63 4.44 15.81
N GLY A 149 18.10 4.37 17.04
CA GLY A 149 19.31 5.05 17.50
C GLY A 149 20.60 4.29 17.20
N PHE A 150 20.68 3.58 16.07
CA PHE A 150 21.87 2.81 15.72
C PHE A 150 23.00 3.70 15.23
N ARG A 151 24.21 3.43 15.76
CA ARG A 151 25.48 4.05 15.36
C ARG A 151 26.42 3.00 14.86
N ALA A 152 27.15 3.33 13.79
CA ALA A 152 28.15 2.47 13.18
C ALA A 152 29.54 3.10 13.28
N ARG A 153 30.53 2.29 13.66
CA ARG A 153 31.96 2.63 13.67
C ARG A 153 32.71 1.63 12.82
N ALA A 154 33.63 2.11 11.98
CA ALA A 154 34.45 1.25 11.14
C ALA A 154 35.35 0.33 12.00
N ASP A 155 35.48 -0.95 11.61
CA ASP A 155 36.26 -1.95 12.30
C ASP A 155 36.87 -2.97 11.31
N GLY A 156 38.10 -2.78 10.92
CA GLY A 156 38.92 -3.78 10.21
C GLY A 156 38.30 -4.34 8.91
N GLY A 157 37.65 -3.51 8.10
CA GLY A 157 36.98 -3.91 6.85
C GLY A 157 35.51 -4.26 7.00
N GLY A 158 34.94 -4.05 8.19
CA GLY A 158 33.53 -4.14 8.52
C GLY A 158 33.10 -2.98 9.42
N TRP A 159 32.00 -3.18 10.15
CA TRP A 159 31.43 -2.18 11.04
C TRP A 159 31.06 -2.77 12.40
N ARG A 160 31.20 -1.96 13.44
CA ARG A 160 30.62 -2.20 14.76
C ARG A 160 29.36 -1.37 14.89
N ILE A 161 28.23 -2.01 15.19
CA ILE A 161 26.95 -1.36 15.30
C ILE A 161 26.40 -1.53 16.71
N THR A 162 26.02 -0.41 17.33
CA THR A 162 25.44 -0.39 18.68
C THR A 162 24.22 0.52 18.68
N GLY A 163 23.19 0.13 19.40
CA GLY A 163 21.99 0.96 19.55
C GLY A 163 20.72 0.15 19.80
N VAL A 164 19.59 0.87 19.75
CA VAL A 164 18.27 0.33 20.03
C VAL A 164 17.29 0.92 19.01
N SER A 165 16.43 0.09 18.43
CA SER A 165 15.37 0.56 17.54
C SER A 165 14.20 1.16 18.34
N GLU A 166 13.38 1.96 17.67
CA GLU A 166 11.97 2.13 18.05
C GLU A 166 11.22 0.78 17.92
N VAL A 167 9.94 0.76 18.31
CA VAL A 167 9.10 -0.42 18.13
C VAL A 167 8.96 -0.73 16.64
N THR A 168 9.45 -1.88 16.22
CA THR A 168 9.55 -2.30 14.82
C THR A 168 8.72 -3.55 14.58
N ALA A 169 7.87 -3.52 13.56
CA ALA A 169 7.06 -4.67 13.17
C ALA A 169 7.91 -5.80 12.57
N GLY A 170 7.63 -7.04 12.94
CA GLY A 170 8.26 -8.24 12.39
C GLY A 170 9.66 -8.54 12.93
N VAL A 171 10.20 -7.71 13.83
CA VAL A 171 11.59 -7.85 14.27
C VAL A 171 11.83 -9.09 15.14
N CYS A 172 10.81 -9.56 15.86
CA CYS A 172 10.92 -10.77 16.70
C CYS A 172 10.86 -12.06 15.86
N ALA A 173 10.11 -12.06 14.77
CA ALA A 173 10.04 -13.19 13.83
C ALA A 173 11.24 -13.22 12.86
N ALA A 174 11.93 -12.09 12.69
CA ALA A 174 12.95 -11.94 11.67
C ALA A 174 14.22 -12.74 11.99
N ARG A 175 14.61 -13.61 11.04
CA ARG A 175 15.94 -14.23 11.02
C ARG A 175 17.00 -13.23 10.56
N THR A 176 16.62 -12.28 9.70
CA THR A 176 17.48 -11.22 9.20
C THR A 176 16.83 -9.87 9.36
N VAL A 177 17.52 -8.90 9.95
CA VAL A 177 17.03 -7.52 10.05
C VAL A 177 17.94 -6.58 9.27
N LEU A 178 17.38 -5.87 8.28
CA LEU A 178 18.09 -4.79 7.61
C LEU A 178 18.12 -3.57 8.52
N VAL A 179 19.30 -3.22 9.01
CA VAL A 179 19.49 -2.10 9.93
C VAL A 179 20.23 -0.96 9.24
N ALA A 180 19.65 0.23 9.29
CA ALA A 180 20.31 1.47 8.91
C ALA A 180 20.94 2.13 10.14
N ALA A 181 22.27 2.21 10.18
CA ALA A 181 23.03 2.80 11.27
C ALA A 181 23.73 4.09 10.82
N ARG A 182 23.77 5.12 11.67
CA ARG A 182 24.49 6.36 11.37
C ARG A 182 25.98 6.18 11.64
N ALA A 183 26.79 6.40 10.62
CA ALA A 183 28.25 6.43 10.74
C ALA A 183 28.75 7.75 11.35
N GLU A 184 29.98 7.76 11.84
CA GLU A 184 30.63 8.93 12.47
C GLU A 184 30.77 10.12 11.50
N ASP A 185 30.90 9.86 10.21
CA ASP A 185 30.98 10.87 9.14
C ASP A 185 29.60 11.45 8.75
N GLY A 186 28.53 10.98 9.39
CA GLY A 186 27.16 11.34 9.12
C GLY A 186 26.47 10.55 8.00
N GLY A 187 27.17 9.62 7.35
CA GLY A 187 26.62 8.69 6.38
C GLY A 187 25.70 7.64 7.03
N VAL A 188 25.06 6.84 6.19
CA VAL A 188 24.21 5.72 6.63
C VAL A 188 24.86 4.42 6.14
N VAL A 189 25.07 3.51 7.06
CA VAL A 189 25.55 2.13 6.81
C VAL A 189 24.34 1.21 6.90
N TRP A 190 24.14 0.40 5.89
CA TRP A 190 23.11 -0.64 5.89
C TRP A 190 23.77 -2.00 6.13
N ALA A 191 23.25 -2.73 7.11
CA ALA A 191 23.74 -4.07 7.44
C ALA A 191 22.57 -5.07 7.50
N ALA A 192 22.83 -6.27 6.96
CA ALA A 192 21.95 -7.42 7.15
C ALA A 192 22.33 -8.11 8.47
N VAL A 193 21.64 -7.78 9.54
CA VAL A 193 21.90 -8.29 10.89
C VAL A 193 21.29 -9.68 11.05
N ASP A 194 22.09 -10.64 11.46
CA ASP A 194 21.63 -11.97 11.86
C ASP A 194 20.90 -11.91 13.21
N GLY A 195 19.60 -12.18 13.22
CA GLY A 195 18.76 -12.15 14.42
C GLY A 195 19.09 -13.23 15.45
N GLU A 196 19.83 -14.28 15.09
CA GLU A 196 20.32 -15.30 16.03
C GLU A 196 21.70 -14.98 16.62
N ASN A 197 22.33 -13.89 16.19
CA ASN A 197 23.61 -13.48 16.75
C ASN A 197 23.43 -13.06 18.23
N PRO A 198 24.26 -13.53 19.15
CA PRO A 198 24.12 -13.22 20.58
C PRO A 198 24.18 -11.72 20.92
N THR A 199 24.75 -10.88 20.04
CA THR A 199 24.83 -9.43 20.21
C THR A 199 23.64 -8.68 19.58
N ALA A 200 22.70 -9.42 18.97
CA ALA A 200 21.44 -8.91 18.46
C ALA A 200 20.30 -9.53 19.26
N THR A 201 19.51 -8.71 19.93
CA THR A 201 18.38 -9.17 20.76
C THR A 201 17.12 -8.46 20.33
N ALA A 202 16.10 -9.21 19.95
CA ALA A 202 14.77 -8.69 19.70
C ALA A 202 13.85 -8.98 20.90
N GLU A 203 13.34 -7.93 21.55
CA GLU A 203 12.46 -8.03 22.69
C GLU A 203 11.03 -7.75 22.25
N PRO A 204 10.07 -8.70 22.37
CA PRO A 204 8.69 -8.47 21.98
C PRO A 204 8.05 -7.40 22.85
N VAL A 205 7.25 -6.54 22.21
CA VAL A 205 6.44 -5.53 22.89
C VAL A 205 4.99 -6.00 22.88
N ASN A 206 4.32 -5.86 24.02
CA ASN A 206 2.88 -6.14 24.11
C ASN A 206 2.11 -5.04 23.35
N GLY A 207 2.04 -5.20 22.03
CA GLY A 207 1.45 -4.24 21.10
C GLY A 207 -0.07 -4.34 21.00
N THR A 208 -0.65 -3.38 20.27
CA THR A 208 -2.09 -3.36 20.00
C THR A 208 -2.49 -4.42 18.97
N ASP A 209 -1.65 -4.67 17.96
CA ASP A 209 -1.87 -5.69 16.94
C ASP A 209 -1.68 -7.10 17.53
N LEU A 210 -2.70 -7.95 17.39
CA LEU A 210 -2.69 -9.32 17.91
C LEU A 210 -2.31 -10.36 16.85
N VAL A 211 -2.23 -9.94 15.58
CA VAL A 211 -2.01 -10.84 14.47
C VAL A 211 -0.62 -10.69 13.82
N ALA A 212 0.25 -9.85 14.40
CA ALA A 212 1.65 -9.73 14.02
C ALA A 212 2.50 -9.31 15.22
N ASP A 213 3.78 -9.67 15.17
CA ASP A 213 4.74 -9.25 16.19
C ASP A 213 5.21 -7.81 15.97
N ALA A 214 5.57 -7.20 17.07
CA ALA A 214 6.34 -5.97 17.12
C ALA A 214 7.32 -6.07 18.29
N GLY A 215 8.49 -5.52 18.13
CA GLY A 215 9.53 -5.60 19.16
C GLY A 215 10.54 -4.47 19.06
N ILE A 216 11.48 -4.50 19.97
CA ILE A 216 12.61 -3.58 20.03
C ILE A 216 13.88 -4.38 19.76
N LEU A 217 14.61 -4.03 18.69
CA LEU A 217 15.91 -4.60 18.38
C LEU A 217 17.00 -3.84 19.15
N ARG A 218 17.81 -4.58 19.89
CA ARG A 218 19.04 -4.07 20.53
C ARG A 218 20.24 -4.72 19.91
N LEU A 219 21.23 -3.90 19.51
CA LEU A 219 22.54 -4.34 19.06
C LEU A 219 23.58 -3.90 20.10
N ASP A 220 24.31 -4.87 20.64
CA ASP A 220 25.40 -4.63 21.62
C ASP A 220 26.74 -4.95 20.96
N ASP A 221 27.36 -3.92 20.38
CA ASP A 221 28.64 -4.01 19.65
C ASP A 221 28.62 -5.08 18.54
N TYR A 222 27.47 -5.19 17.82
CA TYR A 222 27.32 -6.14 16.72
C TYR A 222 28.37 -5.92 15.65
N ARG A 223 29.09 -6.96 15.28
CA ARG A 223 30.09 -6.91 14.23
C ARG A 223 29.50 -7.30 12.89
N ALA A 224 29.20 -6.31 12.06
CA ALA A 224 28.81 -6.52 10.68
C ALA A 224 30.06 -6.72 9.82
N ALA A 225 30.24 -7.94 9.29
CA ALA A 225 31.29 -8.22 8.32
C ALA A 225 31.02 -7.52 6.99
N GLY A 226 32.03 -7.34 6.14
CA GLY A 226 31.85 -6.75 4.82
C GLY A 226 30.82 -7.49 3.94
N SER A 227 30.64 -8.80 4.17
CA SER A 227 29.62 -9.64 3.51
C SER A 227 28.19 -9.42 4.00
N GLU A 228 27.98 -8.63 5.05
CA GLU A 228 26.69 -8.27 5.62
C GLU A 228 26.33 -6.81 5.36
N VAL A 229 27.24 -6.04 4.74
CA VAL A 229 27.08 -4.61 4.45
C VAL A 229 26.54 -4.42 3.05
N LEU A 230 25.47 -3.65 2.95
CA LEU A 230 24.82 -3.28 1.69
C LEU A 230 25.17 -1.85 1.32
N THR A 231 25.53 -1.62 0.05
CA THR A 231 25.85 -0.30 -0.51
C THR A 231 24.77 0.16 -1.49
N GLY A 232 24.75 1.44 -1.81
CA GLY A 232 23.83 1.99 -2.83
C GLY A 232 22.41 2.32 -2.33
N ILE A 233 22.02 1.91 -1.13
CA ILE A 233 20.66 2.17 -0.63
C ILE A 233 20.52 3.64 -0.19
N ASP A 234 19.74 4.41 -0.94
CA ASP A 234 19.32 5.75 -0.51
C ASP A 234 18.28 5.65 0.60
N PRO A 235 18.51 6.25 1.79
CA PRO A 235 17.60 6.14 2.94
C PRO A 235 16.21 6.71 2.71
N GLU A 236 16.10 7.76 1.88
CA GLU A 236 14.82 8.36 1.56
C GLU A 236 14.02 7.49 0.57
N ARG A 237 14.71 6.86 -0.40
CA ARG A 237 14.08 5.90 -1.30
C ARG A 237 13.58 4.68 -0.51
N ALA A 238 14.37 4.16 0.41
CA ALA A 238 13.99 3.05 1.30
C ALA A 238 12.72 3.40 2.12
N ARG A 239 12.67 4.61 2.66
CA ARG A 239 11.49 5.13 3.38
C ARG A 239 10.26 5.20 2.46
N CYS A 240 10.40 5.76 1.26
CA CYS A 240 9.30 5.90 0.32
C CYS A 240 8.74 4.53 -0.08
N VAL A 241 9.60 3.56 -0.39
CA VAL A 241 9.21 2.17 -0.71
C VAL A 241 8.45 1.53 0.45
N THR A 242 8.95 1.66 1.67
CA THR A 242 8.31 1.11 2.86
C THR A 242 6.93 1.73 3.10
N LEU A 243 6.79 3.05 2.95
CA LEU A 243 5.51 3.76 3.07
C LEU A 243 4.51 3.32 1.98
N SER A 244 4.97 3.15 0.75
CA SER A 244 4.12 2.72 -0.36
C SER A 244 3.52 1.33 -0.11
N LEU A 245 4.33 0.38 0.34
CA LEU A 245 3.88 -0.97 0.68
C LEU A 245 2.94 -1.00 1.90
N LEU A 246 3.26 -0.18 2.91
CA LEU A 246 2.40 -0.03 4.09
C LEU A 246 1.03 0.56 3.72
N ALA A 247 1.01 1.59 2.85
CA ALA A 247 -0.22 2.20 2.36
C ALA A 247 -1.11 1.18 1.63
N SER A 248 -0.51 0.29 0.83
CA SER A 248 -1.25 -0.78 0.14
C SER A 248 -1.91 -1.75 1.13
N ALA A 249 -1.20 -2.18 2.17
CA ALA A 249 -1.78 -3.02 3.21
C ALA A 249 -2.94 -2.31 3.95
N MET A 250 -2.80 -1.00 4.21
CA MET A 250 -3.82 -0.19 4.86
C MET A 250 -5.05 0.03 3.98
N ALA A 251 -4.86 0.21 2.66
CA ALA A 251 -5.96 0.29 1.69
C ALA A 251 -6.82 -0.99 1.73
N GLY A 252 -6.19 -2.17 1.77
CA GLY A 252 -6.90 -3.44 1.92
C GLY A 252 -7.75 -3.53 3.18
N ILE A 253 -7.27 -2.99 4.31
CA ILE A 253 -8.05 -2.91 5.56
C ILE A 253 -9.34 -2.12 5.35
N VAL A 254 -9.28 -0.95 4.72
CA VAL A 254 -10.47 -0.11 4.51
C VAL A 254 -11.42 -0.74 3.51
N GLN A 255 -10.92 -1.40 2.45
CA GLN A 255 -11.74 -2.15 1.49
C GLN A 255 -12.56 -3.24 2.20
N TRP A 256 -11.94 -4.00 3.10
CA TRP A 256 -12.68 -4.98 3.91
C TRP A 256 -13.77 -4.31 4.75
N CYS A 257 -13.48 -3.17 5.37
CA CYS A 257 -14.48 -2.43 6.15
C CYS A 257 -15.69 -2.03 5.31
N VAL A 258 -15.48 -1.55 4.08
CA VAL A 258 -16.57 -1.18 3.14
C VAL A 258 -17.44 -2.40 2.83
N GLU A 259 -16.83 -3.54 2.51
CA GLU A 259 -17.57 -4.76 2.20
C GLU A 259 -18.34 -5.28 3.40
N ALA A 260 -17.71 -5.36 4.57
CA ALA A 260 -18.31 -5.85 5.79
C ALA A 260 -19.49 -4.95 6.25
N VAL A 261 -19.29 -3.62 6.25
CA VAL A 261 -20.35 -2.65 6.56
C VAL A 261 -21.51 -2.79 5.58
N THR A 262 -21.23 -2.82 4.28
CA THR A 262 -22.26 -2.91 3.24
C THR A 262 -23.08 -4.18 3.38
N ALA A 263 -22.42 -5.33 3.64
CA ALA A 263 -23.10 -6.59 3.90
C ALA A 263 -24.00 -6.50 5.15
N HIS A 264 -23.49 -5.94 6.24
CA HIS A 264 -24.24 -5.78 7.49
C HIS A 264 -25.47 -4.88 7.33
N LEU A 265 -25.31 -3.72 6.69
CA LEU A 265 -26.39 -2.75 6.48
C LEU A 265 -27.52 -3.29 5.63
N ARG A 266 -27.24 -4.26 4.73
CA ARG A 266 -28.26 -4.88 3.85
C ARG A 266 -29.16 -5.90 4.54
N ILE A 267 -28.69 -6.51 5.65
CA ILE A 267 -29.41 -7.63 6.29
C ILE A 267 -29.88 -7.31 7.71
N ARG A 268 -29.23 -6.36 8.41
CA ARG A 268 -29.58 -6.03 9.78
C ARG A 268 -30.88 -5.24 9.84
N GLU A 269 -31.84 -5.69 10.66
CA GLU A 269 -33.08 -5.00 10.92
C GLU A 269 -33.10 -4.39 12.32
N GLN A 270 -33.53 -3.13 12.41
CA GLN A 270 -33.83 -2.40 13.65
C GLN A 270 -34.91 -1.36 13.35
N PHE A 271 -35.74 -1.01 14.37
CA PHE A 271 -36.81 -0.04 14.23
C PHE A 271 -37.83 -0.41 13.10
N GLY A 272 -38.05 -1.71 12.91
CA GLY A 272 -39.04 -2.25 11.97
C GLY A 272 -38.62 -2.25 10.49
N LYS A 273 -37.32 -1.99 10.19
CA LYS A 273 -36.78 -2.02 8.82
C LYS A 273 -35.30 -2.32 8.77
N VAL A 274 -34.80 -2.66 7.58
CA VAL A 274 -33.39 -2.85 7.30
C VAL A 274 -32.63 -1.54 7.57
N ILE A 275 -31.56 -1.58 8.37
CA ILE A 275 -30.87 -0.37 8.82
C ILE A 275 -30.19 0.41 7.68
N GLY A 276 -29.81 -0.25 6.58
CA GLY A 276 -29.30 0.40 5.36
C GLY A 276 -30.29 1.33 4.67
N THR A 277 -31.57 1.37 5.10
CA THR A 277 -32.54 2.34 4.62
C THR A 277 -32.51 3.68 5.37
N PHE A 278 -31.73 3.79 6.44
CA PHE A 278 -31.56 5.05 7.15
C PHE A 278 -30.51 5.93 6.46
N GLN A 279 -30.90 7.16 6.13
CA GLN A 279 -30.07 8.11 5.39
C GLN A 279 -28.69 8.35 6.05
N ALA A 280 -28.64 8.46 7.38
CA ALA A 280 -27.38 8.66 8.10
C ALA A 280 -26.38 7.52 7.84
N LEU A 281 -26.84 6.26 7.87
CA LEU A 281 -25.98 5.11 7.60
C LEU A 281 -25.59 5.01 6.12
N GLN A 282 -26.49 5.39 5.21
CA GLN A 282 -26.16 5.46 3.77
C GLN A 282 -25.05 6.48 3.50
N HIS A 283 -25.12 7.67 4.12
CA HIS A 283 -24.11 8.72 3.96
C HIS A 283 -22.78 8.27 4.55
N ASN A 284 -22.77 7.68 5.75
CA ASN A 284 -21.54 7.20 6.38
C ASN A 284 -20.89 6.08 5.54
N ALA A 285 -21.67 5.13 5.03
CA ALA A 285 -21.16 4.07 4.16
C ALA A 285 -20.63 4.61 2.83
N ALA A 286 -21.28 5.62 2.25
CA ALA A 286 -20.80 6.30 1.04
C ALA A 286 -19.48 7.04 1.31
N MET A 287 -19.34 7.75 2.44
CA MET A 287 -18.09 8.41 2.81
C MET A 287 -16.96 7.42 3.09
N LEU A 288 -17.27 6.28 3.71
CA LEU A 288 -16.29 5.22 3.91
C LEU A 288 -15.80 4.65 2.57
N LEU A 289 -16.70 4.45 1.60
CA LEU A 289 -16.34 4.03 0.24
C LEU A 289 -15.44 5.07 -0.45
N VAL A 290 -15.81 6.36 -0.41
CA VAL A 290 -14.97 7.42 -0.99
C VAL A 290 -13.58 7.43 -0.37
N SER A 291 -13.49 7.29 0.95
CA SER A 291 -12.19 7.24 1.65
C SER A 291 -11.38 6.01 1.29
N SER A 292 -12.03 4.86 1.06
CA SER A 292 -11.40 3.62 0.59
C SER A 292 -10.80 3.81 -0.81
N GLU A 293 -11.54 4.38 -1.75
CA GLU A 293 -11.07 4.65 -3.11
C GLU A 293 -9.90 5.64 -3.12
N LEU A 294 -9.97 6.70 -2.30
CA LEU A 294 -8.87 7.65 -2.14
C LEU A 294 -7.62 6.99 -1.54
N ALA A 295 -7.77 6.13 -0.53
CA ALA A 295 -6.65 5.42 0.07
C ALA A 295 -6.00 4.46 -0.95
N THR A 296 -6.79 3.72 -1.72
CA THR A 296 -6.31 2.84 -2.78
C THR A 296 -5.56 3.63 -3.85
N ALA A 297 -6.14 4.73 -4.35
CA ALA A 297 -5.51 5.57 -5.37
C ALA A 297 -4.18 6.16 -4.89
N ALA A 298 -4.12 6.66 -3.64
CA ALA A 298 -2.90 7.23 -3.07
C ALA A 298 -1.82 6.16 -2.83
N ALA A 299 -2.19 4.96 -2.40
CA ALA A 299 -1.25 3.83 -2.24
C ALA A 299 -0.66 3.43 -3.60
N TRP A 300 -1.48 3.34 -4.64
CA TRP A 300 -1.04 2.96 -5.98
C TRP A 300 -0.19 4.05 -6.66
N ASP A 301 -0.52 5.34 -6.45
CA ASP A 301 0.34 6.43 -6.92
C ASP A 301 1.73 6.31 -6.28
N ALA A 302 1.80 6.08 -4.96
CA ALA A 302 3.07 5.93 -4.25
C ALA A 302 3.89 4.73 -4.73
N VAL A 303 3.23 3.60 -5.01
CA VAL A 303 3.93 2.39 -5.52
C VAL A 303 4.45 2.61 -6.94
N ARG A 304 3.65 3.22 -7.83
CA ARG A 304 4.08 3.53 -9.20
C ARG A 304 5.22 4.52 -9.24
N ALA A 305 5.19 5.52 -8.35
CA ALA A 305 6.25 6.52 -8.22
C ALA A 305 7.61 5.94 -7.78
N ALA A 306 7.67 4.66 -7.37
CA ALA A 306 8.94 4.00 -7.08
C ALA A 306 9.87 3.89 -8.31
N ASP A 307 9.30 3.87 -9.51
CA ASP A 307 10.05 3.86 -10.78
C ASP A 307 10.38 5.27 -11.29
N GLU A 308 9.89 6.31 -10.61
CA GLU A 308 10.08 7.71 -10.96
C GLU A 308 11.29 8.34 -10.22
N PRO A 309 11.69 9.58 -10.56
CA PRO A 309 12.68 10.34 -9.79
C PRO A 309 12.32 10.43 -8.30
N LEU A 310 13.32 10.50 -7.43
CA LEU A 310 13.13 10.44 -5.98
C LEU A 310 12.22 11.55 -5.44
N ASP A 311 12.26 12.74 -6.02
CA ASP A 311 11.40 13.87 -5.65
C ASP A 311 9.91 13.57 -5.88
N GLN A 312 9.57 12.90 -7.00
CA GLN A 312 8.21 12.45 -7.30
C GLN A 312 7.76 11.35 -6.32
N HIS A 313 8.62 10.37 -6.05
CA HIS A 313 8.32 9.32 -5.08
C HIS A 313 8.13 9.87 -3.66
N ARG A 314 8.92 10.87 -3.25
CA ARG A 314 8.75 11.56 -1.96
C ARG A 314 7.37 12.20 -1.82
N MET A 315 6.89 12.86 -2.87
CA MET A 315 5.57 13.50 -2.86
C MET A 315 4.46 12.45 -2.79
N ALA A 316 4.52 11.43 -3.63
CA ALA A 316 3.53 10.35 -3.67
C ALA A 316 3.50 9.58 -2.34
N ALA A 317 4.65 9.19 -1.80
CA ALA A 317 4.74 8.48 -0.52
C ALA A 317 4.26 9.33 0.67
N ALA A 318 4.57 10.64 0.70
CA ALA A 318 4.04 11.55 1.71
C ALA A 318 2.52 11.74 1.57
N GLY A 319 2.01 11.79 0.33
CA GLY A 319 0.58 11.79 0.03
C GLY A 319 -0.11 10.54 0.55
N ALA A 320 0.45 9.36 0.30
CA ALA A 320 -0.06 8.08 0.80
C ALA A 320 -0.04 8.02 2.33
N ALA A 321 0.99 8.53 2.99
CA ALA A 321 1.03 8.61 4.46
C ALA A 321 -0.12 9.46 5.04
N VAL A 322 -0.51 10.55 4.35
CA VAL A 322 -1.59 11.44 4.77
C VAL A 322 -2.97 10.86 4.46
N ILE A 323 -3.14 10.22 3.30
CA ILE A 323 -4.46 9.81 2.78
C ILE A 323 -4.75 8.33 3.05
N ALA A 324 -3.73 7.46 2.92
CA ALA A 324 -3.91 6.01 2.94
C ALA A 324 -3.41 5.33 4.22
N ILE A 325 -2.66 6.03 5.11
CA ILE A 325 -2.17 5.43 6.35
C ILE A 325 -2.77 6.12 7.57
N SER A 326 -2.50 7.41 7.73
CA SER A 326 -2.85 8.14 8.96
C SER A 326 -4.35 8.12 9.32
N PRO A 327 -5.31 8.24 8.38
CA PRO A 327 -6.74 8.28 8.72
C PRO A 327 -7.38 6.91 8.91
N VAL A 328 -6.70 5.82 8.52
CA VAL A 328 -7.32 4.48 8.50
C VAL A 328 -7.81 4.01 9.87
N PRO A 329 -7.13 4.26 11.01
CA PRO A 329 -7.69 3.91 12.32
C PRO A 329 -9.07 4.54 12.58
N ASP A 330 -9.28 5.79 12.19
CA ASP A 330 -10.57 6.48 12.35
C ASP A 330 -11.62 5.92 11.39
N LEU A 331 -11.24 5.61 10.14
CA LEU A 331 -12.14 4.99 9.17
C LEU A 331 -12.62 3.61 9.63
N VAL A 332 -11.75 2.81 10.24
CA VAL A 332 -12.15 1.52 10.83
C VAL A 332 -13.06 1.74 12.05
N LEU A 333 -12.83 2.77 12.84
CA LEU A 333 -13.70 3.14 13.96
C LEU A 333 -15.08 3.59 13.46
N ASP A 334 -15.15 4.35 12.38
CA ASP A 334 -16.42 4.72 11.73
C ASP A 334 -17.17 3.47 11.25
N ALA A 335 -16.48 2.53 10.62
CA ALA A 335 -17.05 1.23 10.25
C ALA A 335 -17.59 0.51 11.49
N LEU A 336 -16.84 0.48 12.59
CA LEU A 336 -17.23 -0.16 13.85
C LEU A 336 -18.51 0.43 14.42
N THR A 337 -18.69 1.75 14.34
CA THR A 337 -19.93 2.39 14.83
C THR A 337 -21.16 1.98 14.00
N MET A 338 -21.02 1.69 12.71
CA MET A 338 -22.11 1.23 11.84
C MET A 338 -22.59 -0.20 12.16
N PHE A 339 -21.73 -1.03 12.77
CA PHE A 339 -22.13 -2.33 13.30
C PHE A 339 -22.92 -2.21 14.62
N GLY A 340 -22.79 -1.08 15.33
CA GLY A 340 -23.39 -0.90 16.65
C GLY A 340 -22.69 -1.78 17.71
N ALA A 341 -23.47 -2.26 18.70
CA ALA A 341 -22.89 -2.97 19.85
C ALA A 341 -22.05 -4.19 19.49
N ILE A 342 -22.38 -4.94 18.43
CA ILE A 342 -21.64 -6.13 18.02
C ILE A 342 -20.21 -5.79 17.56
N GLY A 343 -20.01 -4.63 16.94
CA GLY A 343 -18.70 -4.20 16.50
C GLY A 343 -17.68 -4.00 17.62
N PHE A 344 -18.14 -3.78 18.85
CA PHE A 344 -17.31 -3.61 20.04
C PHE A 344 -17.03 -4.92 20.79
N THR A 345 -17.61 -6.03 20.36
CA THR A 345 -17.46 -7.31 21.04
C THR A 345 -16.26 -8.09 20.52
N TRP A 346 -15.76 -9.01 21.36
CA TRP A 346 -14.62 -9.86 20.98
C TRP A 346 -14.96 -10.85 19.85
N GLU A 347 -16.23 -11.21 19.72
CA GLU A 347 -16.72 -12.17 18.72
C GLU A 347 -16.66 -11.63 17.29
N HIS A 348 -16.69 -10.29 17.12
CA HIS A 348 -16.61 -9.65 15.81
C HIS A 348 -15.15 -9.36 15.42
N ASP A 349 -14.79 -9.57 14.14
CA ASP A 349 -13.39 -9.45 13.70
C ASP A 349 -12.91 -7.99 13.53
N LEU A 350 -13.82 -7.02 13.47
CA LEU A 350 -13.50 -5.64 13.14
C LEU A 350 -12.50 -4.99 14.10
N HIS A 351 -12.56 -5.33 15.40
CA HIS A 351 -11.60 -4.83 16.36
C HIS A 351 -10.14 -5.26 16.04
N LEU A 352 -9.95 -6.39 15.35
CA LEU A 352 -8.62 -6.86 14.94
C LEU A 352 -8.07 -5.98 13.81
N TYR A 353 -8.92 -5.59 12.84
CA TYR A 353 -8.56 -4.63 11.80
C TYR A 353 -8.22 -3.27 12.39
N TRP A 354 -8.99 -2.79 13.36
CA TRP A 354 -8.71 -1.54 14.06
C TRP A 354 -7.37 -1.57 14.79
N ARG A 355 -7.08 -2.66 15.52
CA ARG A 355 -5.82 -2.88 16.21
C ARG A 355 -4.63 -2.88 15.24
N ARG A 356 -4.74 -3.58 14.11
CA ARG A 356 -3.74 -3.58 13.04
C ARG A 356 -3.56 -2.17 12.47
N ALA A 357 -4.63 -1.47 12.16
CA ALA A 357 -4.59 -0.13 11.62
C ALA A 357 -3.88 0.87 12.56
N ILE A 358 -4.17 0.83 13.87
CA ILE A 358 -3.48 1.65 14.87
C ILE A 358 -1.99 1.35 14.90
N SER A 359 -1.61 0.07 14.96
CA SER A 359 -0.21 -0.34 15.04
C SER A 359 0.58 0.13 13.82
N LEU A 360 0.02 -0.08 12.62
CA LEU A 360 0.64 0.32 11.37
C LEU A 360 0.70 1.86 11.21
N ALA A 361 -0.34 2.59 11.59
CA ALA A 361 -0.32 4.06 11.55
C ALA A 361 0.69 4.64 12.57
N ALA A 362 0.80 4.03 13.74
CA ALA A 362 1.77 4.46 14.76
C ALA A 362 3.23 4.29 14.28
N SER A 363 3.52 3.26 13.48
CA SER A 363 4.87 2.97 13.01
C SER A 363 5.48 4.08 12.13
N ILE A 364 4.65 4.91 11.49
CA ILE A 364 5.13 6.03 10.66
C ILE A 364 5.20 7.35 11.44
N GLY A 365 4.79 7.36 12.71
CA GLY A 365 4.72 8.56 13.54
C GLY A 365 3.48 9.41 13.29
N PRO A 366 3.40 10.60 13.91
CA PRO A 366 2.17 11.38 13.96
C PRO A 366 1.76 11.96 12.59
N ALA A 367 0.45 11.95 12.28
CA ALA A 367 -0.14 12.42 11.03
C ALA A 367 0.30 13.85 10.63
N ASN A 368 0.41 14.76 11.60
CA ASN A 368 0.82 16.15 11.34
C ASN A 368 2.26 16.29 10.84
N ARG A 369 3.14 15.33 11.13
CA ARG A 369 4.51 15.24 10.55
C ARG A 369 4.43 15.07 9.04
N TRP A 370 3.59 14.16 8.58
CA TRP A 370 3.42 13.85 7.16
C TRP A 370 2.68 14.94 6.40
N ALA A 371 1.63 15.50 6.98
CA ALA A 371 0.92 16.64 6.41
C ALA A 371 1.86 17.85 6.22
N ARG A 372 2.70 18.14 7.22
CA ARG A 372 3.71 19.21 7.13
C ARG A 372 4.76 18.90 6.06
N ARG A 373 5.26 17.67 6.02
CA ARG A 373 6.23 17.23 5.01
C ARG A 373 5.67 17.34 3.60
N LEU A 374 4.45 16.86 3.36
CA LEU A 374 3.78 17.00 2.07
C LEU A 374 3.61 18.48 1.69
N GLY A 375 3.12 19.32 2.63
CA GLY A 375 2.99 20.75 2.40
C GLY A 375 4.31 21.43 2.04
N GLN A 376 5.43 21.06 2.67
CA GLN A 376 6.76 21.59 2.33
C GLN A 376 7.19 21.17 0.92
N LEU A 377 6.96 19.94 0.52
CA LEU A 377 7.28 19.43 -0.81
C LEU A 377 6.46 20.17 -1.88
N THR A 378 5.16 20.33 -1.68
CA THR A 378 4.26 21.00 -2.65
C THR A 378 4.52 22.49 -2.81
N CYS A 379 5.23 23.13 -1.87
CA CYS A 379 5.68 24.54 -2.03
C CYS A 379 6.79 24.69 -3.09
N THR A 380 7.55 23.64 -3.38
CA THR A 380 8.74 23.71 -4.25
C THR A 380 8.67 22.77 -5.44
N GLN A 381 7.77 21.81 -5.43
CA GLN A 381 7.66 20.74 -6.43
C GLN A 381 6.19 20.52 -6.79
N GLN A 382 5.96 19.96 -7.97
CA GLN A 382 4.65 19.53 -8.43
C GLN A 382 4.69 18.03 -8.72
N ARG A 383 3.67 17.28 -8.25
CA ARG A 383 3.50 15.88 -8.63
C ARG A 383 3.13 15.79 -10.10
N ASP A 384 3.88 15.04 -10.87
CA ASP A 384 3.51 14.69 -12.23
C ASP A 384 2.42 13.60 -12.18
N MET A 385 1.21 13.99 -12.54
CA MET A 385 0.04 13.10 -12.60
C MET A 385 -0.22 12.62 -14.03
N SER A 386 0.69 12.86 -14.96
CA SER A 386 0.55 12.39 -16.34
C SER A 386 0.61 10.85 -16.37
N VAL A 387 -0.21 10.28 -17.23
CA VAL A 387 -0.24 8.84 -17.50
C VAL A 387 0.08 8.63 -18.96
N ASP A 388 1.11 7.85 -19.26
CA ASP A 388 1.42 7.43 -20.61
C ASP A 388 0.41 6.34 -21.05
N LEU A 389 -0.48 6.70 -21.95
CA LEU A 389 -1.48 5.78 -22.52
C LEU A 389 -1.00 5.16 -23.86
N GLY A 390 0.24 5.41 -24.24
CA GLY A 390 0.83 4.93 -25.49
C GLY A 390 0.15 5.49 -26.75
N ASP A 391 0.23 4.77 -27.86
CA ASP A 391 -0.30 5.22 -29.16
C ASP A 391 -1.82 5.45 -29.16
N ALA A 392 -2.57 4.70 -28.33
CA ALA A 392 -4.01 4.89 -28.17
C ALA A 392 -4.38 6.28 -27.61
N GLU A 393 -3.49 6.92 -26.86
CA GLU A 393 -3.67 8.28 -26.38
C GLU A 393 -3.66 9.29 -27.55
N SER A 394 -2.75 9.13 -28.48
CA SER A 394 -2.57 10.06 -29.61
C SER A 394 -3.84 10.17 -30.45
N ASP A 395 -4.43 9.03 -30.83
CA ASP A 395 -5.63 8.97 -31.66
C ASP A 395 -6.85 9.50 -30.92
N PHE A 396 -7.01 9.09 -29.67
CA PHE A 396 -8.11 9.56 -28.83
C PHE A 396 -8.01 11.07 -28.55
N ARG A 397 -6.82 11.57 -28.25
CA ARG A 397 -6.57 13.00 -28.02
C ARG A 397 -6.86 13.84 -29.28
N SER A 398 -6.45 13.34 -30.44
CA SER A 398 -6.74 13.98 -31.70
C SER A 398 -8.24 14.05 -32.01
N TRP A 399 -8.95 12.93 -31.80
CA TRP A 399 -10.39 12.88 -31.95
C TRP A 399 -11.14 13.80 -30.97
N VAL A 400 -10.72 13.86 -29.72
CA VAL A 400 -11.29 14.79 -28.73
C VAL A 400 -11.06 16.24 -29.16
N ALA A 401 -9.84 16.58 -29.59
CA ALA A 401 -9.50 17.93 -30.02
C ALA A 401 -10.36 18.36 -31.24
N GLU A 402 -10.47 17.52 -32.27
CA GLU A 402 -11.30 17.77 -33.46
C GLU A 402 -12.78 17.95 -33.06
N THR A 403 -13.30 17.14 -32.17
CA THR A 403 -14.67 17.22 -31.67
C THR A 403 -14.92 18.53 -30.91
N LEU A 404 -13.98 18.93 -30.05
CA LEU A 404 -14.07 20.18 -29.29
C LEU A 404 -13.96 21.40 -30.23
N ASP A 405 -13.08 21.36 -31.22
CA ASP A 405 -12.96 22.43 -32.20
C ASP A 405 -14.26 22.59 -33.00
N ALA A 406 -14.86 21.48 -33.45
CA ALA A 406 -16.15 21.51 -34.13
C ALA A 406 -17.26 22.05 -33.19
N ALA A 407 -17.27 21.68 -31.95
CA ALA A 407 -18.20 22.17 -30.94
C ALA A 407 -18.02 23.68 -30.69
N MET A 408 -16.78 24.16 -30.65
CA MET A 408 -16.51 25.60 -30.50
C MET A 408 -17.03 26.44 -31.67
N GLN A 409 -16.97 25.94 -32.92
CA GLN A 409 -17.54 26.61 -34.05
C GLN A 409 -19.07 26.74 -34.03
N LEU A 410 -19.74 25.83 -33.31
CA LEU A 410 -21.18 25.84 -33.08
C LEU A 410 -21.60 26.74 -31.90
N ARG A 411 -20.65 27.33 -31.20
CA ARG A 411 -20.90 28.21 -30.08
C ARG A 411 -21.60 29.50 -30.56
N ASN A 412 -22.74 29.78 -29.90
CA ASN A 412 -23.48 31.00 -30.13
C ASN A 412 -23.48 31.88 -28.89
N ASP A 413 -22.59 32.86 -28.87
CA ASP A 413 -22.42 33.75 -27.70
C ASP A 413 -23.66 34.58 -27.36
N LYS A 414 -24.64 34.68 -28.30
CA LYS A 414 -25.88 35.42 -28.11
C LYS A 414 -26.93 34.61 -27.34
N SER A 415 -26.78 33.29 -27.26
CA SER A 415 -27.76 32.38 -26.64
C SER A 415 -27.33 31.86 -25.27
N ALA A 416 -26.17 32.27 -24.75
CA ALA A 416 -25.77 31.90 -23.40
C ALA A 416 -26.64 32.66 -22.39
N PRO A 417 -27.46 32.01 -21.58
CA PRO A 417 -28.17 32.68 -20.51
C PRO A 417 -27.11 33.19 -19.53
N HIS A 418 -27.26 34.42 -19.04
CA HIS A 418 -26.54 34.95 -17.92
C HIS A 418 -27.03 34.22 -16.65
N GLY A 419 -26.60 32.97 -16.48
CA GLY A 419 -26.93 32.13 -15.34
C GLY A 419 -25.69 31.46 -14.80
N ASP A 420 -25.74 31.10 -13.53
CA ASP A 420 -24.60 30.55 -12.76
C ASP A 420 -24.11 29.16 -13.25
N TYR A 421 -24.78 28.54 -14.23
CA TYR A 421 -24.46 27.21 -14.74
C TYR A 421 -24.46 27.18 -16.28
N PRO A 422 -23.29 27.42 -16.92
CA PRO A 422 -23.16 27.37 -18.40
C PRO A 422 -23.52 26.00 -19.01
N ASP A 423 -23.44 24.93 -18.23
CA ASP A 423 -23.76 23.55 -18.60
C ASP A 423 -25.26 23.27 -18.77
N GLN A 424 -26.13 24.17 -18.35
CA GLN A 424 -27.58 24.05 -18.56
C GLN A 424 -28.05 24.59 -19.92
N ALA A 425 -27.18 25.25 -20.69
CA ALA A 425 -27.54 25.75 -22.00
C ALA A 425 -27.80 24.60 -22.98
N SER A 426 -28.98 24.60 -23.61
CA SER A 426 -29.29 23.73 -24.75
C SER A 426 -28.77 24.34 -26.06
N GLY A 427 -28.33 23.52 -27.01
CA GLY A 427 -27.91 24.01 -28.32
C GLY A 427 -27.09 22.98 -29.09
N PRO A 428 -26.78 23.26 -30.38
CA PRO A 428 -26.07 22.33 -31.26
C PRO A 428 -24.69 21.94 -30.73
N GLN A 429 -23.99 22.86 -30.07
CA GLN A 429 -22.71 22.57 -29.41
C GLN A 429 -22.84 21.45 -28.37
N ARG A 430 -23.81 21.58 -27.47
CA ARG A 430 -24.05 20.59 -26.41
C ARG A 430 -24.49 19.25 -27.00
N THR A 431 -25.34 19.27 -28.01
CA THR A 431 -25.79 18.06 -28.70
C THR A 431 -24.61 17.32 -29.31
N LEU A 432 -23.69 18.02 -30.02
CA LEU A 432 -22.50 17.41 -30.56
C LEU A 432 -21.61 16.76 -29.48
N MET A 433 -21.38 17.45 -28.38
CA MET A 433 -20.58 16.93 -27.29
C MET A 433 -21.27 15.74 -26.56
N ALA A 434 -22.60 15.77 -26.45
CA ALA A 434 -23.37 14.69 -25.87
C ALA A 434 -23.33 13.44 -26.76
N ASP A 435 -23.56 13.60 -28.07
CA ASP A 435 -23.53 12.51 -29.06
C ASP A 435 -22.13 11.88 -29.15
N ALA A 436 -21.09 12.66 -28.91
CA ALA A 436 -19.71 12.19 -28.81
C ALA A 436 -19.37 11.57 -27.44
N GLY A 437 -20.29 11.56 -26.48
CA GLY A 437 -20.03 11.03 -25.12
C GLY A 437 -19.12 11.91 -24.26
N LEU A 438 -18.80 13.14 -24.68
CA LEU A 438 -17.88 14.03 -23.95
C LEU A 438 -18.51 14.85 -22.84
N MET A 439 -19.83 14.84 -22.70
CA MET A 439 -20.52 15.60 -21.63
C MET A 439 -20.41 14.95 -20.25
N ALA A 440 -20.36 13.64 -20.21
CA ALA A 440 -20.22 12.86 -18.99
C ALA A 440 -19.45 11.55 -19.29
N PRO A 441 -18.15 11.65 -19.65
CA PRO A 441 -17.41 10.49 -20.12
C PRO A 441 -17.23 9.38 -19.09
N HIS A 442 -17.47 9.70 -17.81
CA HIS A 442 -17.43 8.77 -16.67
C HIS A 442 -18.77 8.09 -16.36
N TRP A 443 -19.83 8.43 -17.06
CA TRP A 443 -21.13 7.77 -16.90
C TRP A 443 -21.20 6.51 -17.75
N PRO A 444 -21.84 5.43 -17.24
CA PRO A 444 -21.99 4.18 -17.97
C PRO A 444 -22.90 4.31 -19.19
#